data_83e192cc80ee14b87fd1313248a484a9
#
_entry.id   83e192cc80ee14b87fd1313248a484a9
#
_cell.length_a   1.000
_cell.length_b   1.000
_cell.length_c   1.000
_cell.angle_alpha   90.00
_cell.angle_beta   90.00
_cell.angle_gamma   90.00
#
_symmetry.space_group_name_H-M   'P 1'
#
loop_
_entity.id
_entity.type
_entity.pdbx_description
1 polymer ?
#
loop_
_entity_poly.entity_id
_entity_poly.type
_entity_poly.pdbx_seq_one_letter_code
_entity_poly.pdbx_strand_id
1 'polypeptide(L)'
;KGNIVRTIMERYAGLRGYSERKLNVDCVEIDPYLRSILQYEFCGQRMRELSERIRQLDKKKEYDSEIRDYRKLNSVEAAEYRGLKREQEQLRRLDLHIVHDDFHTFQSRKHYDLIAMNPPFADGDAHLLKAIEIQRRSGGMIRCILNAETIRNPYTNRRRFLVKKLQELEAEIKYVEGAFSDSERRTDVEVALIIINIPSPKRESTIFDRLRRAAEVDEPTPNNVT
;
A
#
# COMPACT_ATOMS: atom_id res chain seq x y z
N LYS A 1 -5.34 0.23 -14.65
CA LYS A 1 -4.01 0.79 -14.30
C LYS A 1 -4.18 1.57 -12.99
N GLY A 2 -3.21 1.42 -12.05
CA GLY A 2 -3.37 1.98 -10.69
C GLY A 2 -4.39 1.25 -9.80
N ASN A 3 -4.87 0.08 -10.17
CA ASN A 3 -5.93 -0.63 -9.45
C ASN A 3 -5.56 -0.97 -8.00
N ILE A 4 -4.30 -1.31 -7.74
CA ILE A 4 -3.84 -1.59 -6.36
C ILE A 4 -4.00 -0.34 -5.50
N VAL A 5 -3.58 0.84 -5.98
CA VAL A 5 -3.72 2.11 -5.26
C VAL A 5 -5.19 2.43 -5.00
N ARG A 6 -6.07 2.32 -6.03
CA ARG A 6 -7.51 2.57 -5.89
C ARG A 6 -8.15 1.64 -4.86
N THR A 7 -7.86 0.34 -4.92
CA THR A 7 -8.39 -0.64 -3.96
C THR A 7 -7.93 -0.35 -2.53
N ILE A 8 -6.67 0.06 -2.34
CA ILE A 8 -6.16 0.45 -1.02
C ILE A 8 -6.90 1.70 -0.53
N MET A 9 -7.08 2.72 -1.38
CA MET A 9 -7.81 3.96 -1.03
C MET A 9 -9.25 3.67 -0.61
N GLU A 10 -9.98 2.85 -1.39
CA GLU A 10 -11.37 2.49 -1.10
C GLU A 10 -11.50 1.77 0.25
N ARG A 11 -10.63 0.80 0.50
CA ARG A 11 -10.63 0.06 1.77
C ARG A 11 -10.20 0.94 2.94
N TYR A 12 -9.22 1.82 2.76
CA TYR A 12 -8.76 2.74 3.79
C TYR A 12 -9.84 3.75 4.17
N ALA A 13 -10.59 4.26 3.18
CA ALA A 13 -11.70 5.18 3.43
C ALA A 13 -12.84 4.56 4.26
N GLY A 14 -12.98 3.22 4.25
CA GLY A 14 -13.98 2.48 5.03
C GLY A 14 -13.58 2.22 6.49
N LEU A 15 -12.34 2.47 6.89
CA LEU A 15 -11.88 2.18 8.25
C LEU A 15 -12.29 3.31 9.21
N ARG A 16 -13.11 2.97 10.22
CA ARG A 16 -13.50 3.90 11.29
C ARG A 16 -12.27 4.38 12.06
N GLY A 17 -12.15 5.69 12.31
CA GLY A 17 -11.05 6.31 13.06
C GLY A 17 -9.86 6.76 12.20
N TYR A 18 -9.83 6.49 10.90
CA TYR A 18 -8.77 6.96 9.98
C TYR A 18 -9.21 8.14 9.10
N SER A 19 -10.35 8.75 9.39
CA SER A 19 -10.94 9.83 8.56
C SER A 19 -10.06 11.08 8.42
N GLU A 20 -9.12 11.32 9.35
CA GLU A 20 -8.26 12.50 9.35
C GLU A 20 -6.82 12.23 8.92
N ARG A 21 -6.39 10.97 8.82
CA ARG A 21 -5.01 10.62 8.45
C ARG A 21 -4.88 10.46 6.94
N LYS A 22 -3.81 11.04 6.39
CA LYS A 22 -3.41 10.81 5.00
C LYS A 22 -2.79 9.43 4.85
N LEU A 23 -3.13 8.76 3.76
CA LEU A 23 -2.49 7.53 3.31
C LEU A 23 -1.23 7.91 2.53
N ASN A 24 -0.06 7.65 3.07
CA ASN A 24 1.21 7.86 2.38
C ASN A 24 1.55 6.62 1.56
N VAL A 25 1.77 6.80 0.26
CA VAL A 25 2.05 5.70 -0.67
C VAL A 25 3.30 5.99 -1.47
N ASP A 26 4.33 5.18 -1.28
CA ASP A 26 5.50 5.17 -2.15
C ASP A 26 5.29 4.13 -3.26
N CYS A 27 5.36 4.54 -4.53
CA CYS A 27 5.25 3.67 -5.69
C CYS A 27 6.61 3.47 -6.35
N VAL A 28 6.87 2.23 -6.77
CA VAL A 28 7.97 1.89 -7.66
C VAL A 28 7.38 1.30 -8.93
N GLU A 29 7.68 1.88 -10.09
CA GLU A 29 7.12 1.46 -11.38
C GLU A 29 8.15 1.65 -12.48
N ILE A 30 8.51 0.57 -13.16
CA ILE A 30 9.54 0.57 -14.20
C ILE A 30 9.05 1.12 -15.53
N ASP A 31 7.77 0.91 -15.86
CA ASP A 31 7.18 1.36 -17.11
C ASP A 31 6.94 2.87 -17.09
N PRO A 32 7.60 3.67 -17.95
CA PRO A 32 7.42 5.11 -18.00
C PRO A 32 5.98 5.54 -18.30
N TYR A 33 5.27 4.75 -19.11
CA TYR A 33 3.88 5.03 -19.45
C TYR A 33 2.96 4.82 -18.24
N LEU A 34 3.17 3.74 -17.48
CA LEU A 34 2.43 3.52 -16.23
C LEU A 34 2.77 4.57 -15.18
N ARG A 35 4.03 5.02 -15.09
CA ARG A 35 4.41 6.15 -14.24
C ARG A 35 3.65 7.42 -14.60
N SER A 36 3.54 7.74 -15.88
CA SER A 36 2.79 8.93 -16.32
C SER A 36 1.32 8.86 -15.94
N ILE A 37 0.71 7.67 -16.01
CA ILE A 37 -0.67 7.45 -15.55
C ILE A 37 -0.80 7.68 -14.04
N LEU A 38 0.12 7.11 -13.25
CA LEU A 38 0.11 7.30 -11.79
C LEU A 38 0.28 8.78 -11.43
N GLN A 39 1.17 9.48 -12.12
CA GLN A 39 1.37 10.93 -11.92
C GLN A 39 0.11 11.73 -12.27
N TYR A 40 -0.52 11.44 -13.40
CA TYR A 40 -1.77 12.09 -13.81
C TYR A 40 -2.88 11.85 -12.78
N GLU A 41 -3.14 10.59 -12.45
CA GLU A 41 -4.28 10.17 -11.64
C GLU A 41 -4.16 10.59 -10.17
N PHE A 42 -2.95 10.57 -9.61
CA PHE A 42 -2.76 10.68 -8.16
C PHE A 42 -1.84 11.84 -7.72
N CYS A 43 -1.00 12.40 -8.60
CA CYS A 43 -0.05 13.44 -8.23
C CYS A 43 -0.49 14.86 -8.62
N GLY A 44 -1.79 15.13 -8.58
CA GLY A 44 -2.34 16.49 -8.60
C GLY A 44 -2.96 16.98 -9.90
N GLN A 45 -2.68 16.40 -11.07
CA GLN A 45 -3.31 16.86 -12.33
C GLN A 45 -4.80 16.54 -12.32
N ARG A 46 -5.18 15.32 -12.01
CA ARG A 46 -6.58 14.90 -11.85
C ARG A 46 -7.31 15.75 -10.80
N MET A 47 -6.64 16.06 -9.69
CA MET A 47 -7.20 16.94 -8.65
C MET A 47 -7.53 18.34 -9.19
N ARG A 48 -6.68 18.89 -10.07
CA ARG A 48 -6.94 20.21 -10.71
C ARG A 48 -8.15 20.17 -11.61
N GLU A 49 -8.28 19.13 -12.43
CA GLU A 49 -9.44 18.94 -13.34
C GLU A 49 -10.76 18.79 -12.56
N LEU A 50 -10.75 17.97 -11.49
CA LEU A 50 -11.90 17.81 -10.60
C LEU A 50 -12.30 19.16 -9.98
N SER A 51 -11.32 19.91 -9.48
CA SER A 51 -11.57 21.21 -8.85
C SER A 51 -12.16 22.22 -9.83
N GLU A 52 -11.66 22.25 -11.07
CA GLU A 52 -12.19 23.14 -12.11
C GLU A 52 -13.61 22.73 -12.50
N ARG A 53 -13.87 21.44 -12.69
CA ARG A 53 -15.22 20.97 -13.05
C ARG A 53 -16.23 21.23 -11.93
N ILE A 54 -15.85 21.01 -10.68
CA ILE A 54 -16.67 21.35 -9.50
C ILE A 54 -16.98 22.83 -9.49
N ARG A 55 -15.98 23.70 -9.73
CA ARG A 55 -16.17 25.16 -9.79
C ARG A 55 -17.16 25.57 -10.88
N GLN A 56 -17.10 24.93 -12.04
CA GLN A 56 -18.07 25.20 -13.14
C GLN A 56 -19.51 24.83 -12.72
N LEU A 57 -19.69 23.69 -12.04
CA LEU A 57 -21.00 23.28 -11.54
C LEU A 57 -21.48 24.17 -10.38
N ASP A 58 -20.59 24.64 -9.52
CA ASP A 58 -20.92 25.57 -8.44
C ASP A 58 -21.38 26.93 -8.99
N LYS A 59 -20.78 27.45 -10.07
CA LYS A 59 -21.25 28.66 -10.74
C LYS A 59 -22.67 28.55 -11.27
N LYS A 60 -23.09 27.34 -11.69
CA LYS A 60 -24.49 27.10 -12.14
C LYS A 60 -25.51 27.17 -11.00
N LYS A 61 -25.07 27.11 -9.73
CA LYS A 61 -25.91 27.27 -8.54
C LYS A 61 -26.09 28.72 -8.12
N GLU A 62 -25.57 29.68 -8.90
CA GLU A 62 -25.65 31.09 -8.55
C GLU A 62 -27.09 31.55 -8.39
N TYR A 63 -27.29 32.53 -7.50
CA TYR A 63 -28.58 33.12 -7.21
C TYR A 63 -29.18 33.73 -8.48
N ASP A 64 -30.40 33.33 -8.82
CA ASP A 64 -31.15 33.89 -9.93
C ASP A 64 -32.13 34.95 -9.38
N SER A 65 -31.83 36.22 -9.69
CA SER A 65 -32.62 37.37 -9.23
C SER A 65 -34.05 37.41 -9.79
N GLU A 66 -34.28 36.75 -10.92
CA GLU A 66 -35.63 36.73 -11.53
C GLU A 66 -36.58 35.77 -10.79
N ILE A 67 -36.04 34.60 -10.38
CA ILE A 67 -36.81 33.60 -9.64
C ILE A 67 -36.64 33.74 -8.11
N ARG A 68 -35.82 34.67 -7.63
CA ARG A 68 -35.47 34.90 -6.22
C ARG A 68 -35.05 33.64 -5.47
N ASP A 69 -34.40 32.70 -6.14
CA ASP A 69 -33.88 31.45 -5.56
C ASP A 69 -32.58 31.06 -6.25
N TYR A 70 -31.85 30.14 -5.65
CA TYR A 70 -30.66 29.54 -6.27
C TYR A 70 -31.05 28.54 -7.34
N ARG A 71 -30.46 28.64 -8.54
CA ARG A 71 -30.58 27.61 -9.56
C ARG A 71 -30.11 26.26 -9.01
N LYS A 72 -31.01 25.29 -9.05
CA LYS A 72 -30.67 23.92 -8.68
C LYS A 72 -30.05 23.20 -9.88
N LEU A 73 -28.99 22.42 -9.62
CA LEU A 73 -28.49 21.49 -10.62
C LEU A 73 -29.58 20.49 -11.00
N ASN A 74 -29.70 20.15 -12.28
CA ASN A 74 -30.58 19.06 -12.68
C ASN A 74 -30.09 17.71 -12.09
N SER A 75 -30.86 16.64 -12.21
CA SER A 75 -30.56 15.35 -11.60
C SER A 75 -29.25 14.76 -12.06
N VAL A 76 -28.86 14.94 -13.32
CA VAL A 76 -27.61 14.46 -13.92
C VAL A 76 -26.42 15.26 -13.36
N GLU A 77 -26.52 16.59 -13.40
CA GLU A 77 -25.48 17.50 -12.87
C GLU A 77 -25.27 17.30 -11.36
N ALA A 78 -26.35 17.07 -10.61
CA ALA A 78 -26.28 16.79 -9.18
C ALA A 78 -25.59 15.44 -8.89
N ALA A 79 -25.83 14.43 -9.71
CA ALA A 79 -25.15 13.14 -9.61
C ALA A 79 -23.66 13.28 -9.95
N GLU A 80 -23.33 13.98 -11.05
CA GLU A 80 -21.96 14.31 -11.44
C GLU A 80 -21.24 15.04 -10.31
N TYR A 81 -21.81 16.09 -9.77
CA TYR A 81 -21.24 16.89 -8.69
C TYR A 81 -20.90 16.05 -7.46
N ARG A 82 -21.81 15.16 -7.05
CA ARG A 82 -21.56 14.26 -5.92
C ARG A 82 -20.43 13.28 -6.20
N GLY A 83 -20.34 12.76 -7.42
CA GLY A 83 -19.26 11.88 -7.87
C GLY A 83 -17.90 12.58 -7.80
N LEU A 84 -17.81 13.77 -8.41
CA LEU A 84 -16.58 14.59 -8.42
C LEU A 84 -16.10 14.97 -6.99
N LYS A 85 -17.04 15.36 -6.11
CA LYS A 85 -16.72 15.68 -4.71
C LYS A 85 -16.19 14.47 -3.95
N ARG A 86 -16.79 13.30 -4.17
CA ARG A 86 -16.32 12.05 -3.56
C ARG A 86 -14.91 11.70 -4.02
N GLU A 87 -14.64 11.74 -5.32
CA GLU A 87 -13.32 11.49 -5.90
C GLU A 87 -12.29 12.49 -5.38
N GLN A 88 -12.63 13.78 -5.36
CA GLN A 88 -11.78 14.84 -4.84
C GLN A 88 -11.39 14.60 -3.38
N GLU A 89 -12.36 14.18 -2.54
CA GLU A 89 -12.10 13.89 -1.13
C GLU A 89 -11.22 12.65 -0.95
N GLN A 90 -11.42 11.62 -1.77
CA GLN A 90 -10.54 10.44 -1.76
C GLN A 90 -9.10 10.81 -2.11
N LEU A 91 -8.88 11.61 -3.18
CA LEU A 91 -7.54 12.04 -3.59
C LEU A 91 -6.88 12.98 -2.57
N ARG A 92 -7.63 13.79 -1.83
CA ARG A 92 -7.07 14.63 -0.75
C ARG A 92 -6.45 13.83 0.38
N ARG A 93 -6.93 12.61 0.60
CA ARG A 93 -6.44 11.69 1.64
C ARG A 93 -5.26 10.87 1.20
N LEU A 94 -4.86 10.94 -0.05
CA LEU A 94 -3.74 10.24 -0.62
C LEU A 94 -2.55 11.17 -0.79
N ASP A 95 -1.40 10.75 -0.30
CA ASP A 95 -0.11 11.36 -0.58
C ASP A 95 0.78 10.31 -1.28
N LEU A 96 0.77 10.35 -2.62
CA LEU A 96 1.43 9.35 -3.45
C LEU A 96 2.69 9.93 -4.08
N HIS A 97 3.78 9.22 -3.93
CA HIS A 97 5.08 9.55 -4.51
C HIS A 97 5.60 8.39 -5.36
N ILE A 98 6.08 8.69 -6.56
CA ILE A 98 6.87 7.73 -7.34
C ILE A 98 8.32 7.92 -6.90
N VAL A 99 8.82 6.96 -6.10
CA VAL A 99 10.11 7.10 -5.40
C VAL A 99 11.26 6.43 -6.14
N HIS A 100 10.98 5.48 -7.05
CA HIS A 100 11.98 4.76 -7.83
C HIS A 100 11.35 4.13 -9.07
N ASP A 101 12.17 3.78 -10.05
CA ASP A 101 11.75 3.10 -11.27
C ASP A 101 11.96 1.58 -11.22
N ASP A 102 13.02 1.07 -10.58
CA ASP A 102 13.33 -0.36 -10.51
C ASP A 102 13.31 -0.86 -9.05
N PHE A 103 12.39 -1.80 -8.77
CA PHE A 103 12.25 -2.37 -7.43
C PHE A 103 13.47 -3.18 -6.98
N HIS A 104 14.24 -3.78 -7.90
CA HIS A 104 15.44 -4.55 -7.54
C HIS A 104 16.54 -3.66 -6.98
N THR A 105 16.68 -2.44 -7.51
CA THR A 105 17.67 -1.46 -7.04
C THR A 105 17.13 -0.54 -5.96
N PHE A 106 15.81 -0.56 -5.72
CA PHE A 106 15.18 0.25 -4.70
C PHE A 106 15.70 -0.08 -3.30
N GLN A 107 16.07 0.98 -2.59
CA GLN A 107 16.47 0.91 -1.19
C GLN A 107 15.69 1.94 -0.38
N SER A 108 15.16 1.54 0.76
CA SER A 108 14.45 2.46 1.66
C SER A 108 14.89 2.24 3.10
N ARG A 109 14.96 3.35 3.85
CA ARG A 109 15.07 3.33 5.32
C ARG A 109 13.72 3.66 5.99
N LYS A 110 12.68 3.92 5.20
CA LYS A 110 11.34 4.16 5.72
C LYS A 110 10.76 2.86 6.28
N HIS A 111 9.91 3.01 7.28
CA HIS A 111 9.01 1.95 7.71
C HIS A 111 7.78 1.94 6.81
N TYR A 112 7.40 0.75 6.36
CA TYR A 112 6.16 0.53 5.61
C TYR A 112 5.26 -0.41 6.40
N ASP A 113 4.03 0.01 6.68
CA ASP A 113 3.02 -0.87 7.30
C ASP A 113 2.60 -1.99 6.35
N LEU A 114 2.61 -1.70 5.04
CA LEU A 114 2.22 -2.63 3.99
C LEU A 114 3.09 -2.45 2.74
N ILE A 115 3.60 -3.55 2.20
CA ILE A 115 4.09 -3.66 0.83
C ILE A 115 3.07 -4.47 0.03
N ALA A 116 2.39 -3.85 -0.94
CA ALA A 116 1.46 -4.53 -1.84
C ALA A 116 2.06 -4.60 -3.25
N MET A 117 2.12 -5.80 -3.84
CA MET A 117 2.81 -5.98 -5.11
C MET A 117 2.18 -7.07 -5.99
N ASN A 118 2.22 -6.81 -7.29
CA ASN A 118 1.93 -7.78 -8.35
C ASN A 118 3.09 -7.74 -9.35
N PRO A 119 4.22 -8.37 -9.03
CA PRO A 119 5.41 -8.31 -9.86
C PRO A 119 5.25 -9.11 -11.16
N PRO A 120 6.11 -8.90 -12.17
CA PRO A 120 6.16 -9.75 -13.35
C PRO A 120 6.37 -11.22 -12.95
N PHE A 121 5.59 -12.14 -13.52
CA PHE A 121 5.64 -13.56 -13.15
C PHE A 121 6.99 -14.22 -13.38
N ALA A 122 7.75 -13.73 -14.38
CA ALA A 122 9.07 -14.27 -14.69
C ALA A 122 10.10 -14.08 -13.56
N ASP A 123 9.97 -13.00 -12.78
CA ASP A 123 10.94 -12.61 -11.74
C ASP A 123 10.28 -12.28 -10.39
N GLY A 124 9.06 -12.77 -10.19
CA GLY A 124 8.28 -12.50 -8.99
C GLY A 124 8.91 -13.03 -7.71
N ASP A 125 9.66 -14.12 -7.79
CA ASP A 125 10.42 -14.68 -6.68
C ASP A 125 11.51 -13.72 -6.17
N ALA A 126 12.25 -13.07 -7.07
CA ALA A 126 13.26 -12.08 -6.68
C ALA A 126 12.61 -10.82 -6.08
N HIS A 127 11.51 -10.35 -6.66
CA HIS A 127 10.76 -9.23 -6.12
C HIS A 127 10.25 -9.50 -4.71
N LEU A 128 9.66 -10.68 -4.46
CA LEU A 128 9.15 -11.00 -3.13
C LEU A 128 10.28 -11.15 -2.10
N LEU A 129 11.40 -11.76 -2.47
CA LEU A 129 12.58 -11.83 -1.60
C LEU A 129 13.10 -10.43 -1.24
N LYS A 130 13.12 -9.51 -2.19
CA LYS A 130 13.48 -8.11 -1.98
C LYS A 130 12.50 -7.40 -1.03
N ALA A 131 11.20 -7.62 -1.20
CA ALA A 131 10.19 -7.07 -0.29
C ALA A 131 10.37 -7.59 1.15
N ILE A 132 10.67 -8.88 1.32
CA ILE A 132 10.97 -9.48 2.62
C ILE A 132 12.22 -8.83 3.24
N GLU A 133 13.27 -8.58 2.44
CA GLU A 133 14.49 -7.89 2.92
C GLU A 133 14.18 -6.48 3.44
N ILE A 134 13.39 -5.70 2.69
CA ILE A 134 12.99 -4.34 3.09
C ILE A 134 12.20 -4.39 4.39
N GLN A 135 11.18 -5.26 4.46
CA GLN A 135 10.24 -5.31 5.57
C GLN A 135 10.86 -5.87 6.86
N ARG A 136 11.88 -6.72 6.78
CA ARG A 136 12.61 -7.25 7.95
C ARG A 136 13.29 -6.18 8.80
N ARG A 137 13.56 -5.01 8.23
CA ARG A 137 14.24 -3.91 8.94
C ARG A 137 13.34 -3.22 9.96
N SER A 138 12.04 -3.23 9.73
CA SER A 138 11.09 -2.46 10.54
C SER A 138 9.84 -3.24 10.96
N GLY A 139 9.62 -4.43 10.40
CA GLY A 139 8.36 -5.14 10.53
C GLY A 139 7.29 -4.60 9.57
N GLY A 140 6.12 -5.24 9.56
CA GLY A 140 4.96 -4.88 8.73
C GLY A 140 4.46 -6.04 7.89
N MET A 141 3.50 -5.76 7.00
CA MET A 141 2.82 -6.76 6.19
C MET A 141 3.29 -6.72 4.72
N ILE A 142 3.37 -7.87 4.09
CA ILE A 142 3.52 -7.99 2.63
C ILE A 142 2.29 -8.69 2.06
N ARG A 143 1.73 -8.16 0.97
CA ARG A 143 0.72 -8.82 0.14
C ARG A 143 1.24 -8.90 -1.29
N CYS A 144 1.41 -10.13 -1.78
CA CYS A 144 1.99 -10.38 -3.09
C CYS A 144 1.15 -11.36 -3.89
N ILE A 145 1.05 -11.12 -5.19
CA ILE A 145 0.44 -12.04 -6.15
C ILE A 145 1.57 -12.63 -6.99
N LEU A 146 1.73 -13.96 -6.98
CA LEU A 146 2.68 -14.67 -7.82
C LEU A 146 1.98 -15.72 -8.67
N ASN A 147 2.66 -16.19 -9.72
CA ASN A 147 2.27 -17.43 -10.38
C ASN A 147 2.34 -18.59 -9.38
N ALA A 148 1.28 -19.41 -9.29
CA ALA A 148 1.21 -20.55 -8.37
C ALA A 148 2.37 -21.55 -8.55
N GLU A 149 2.83 -21.75 -9.79
CA GLU A 149 3.97 -22.62 -10.12
C GLU A 149 5.28 -22.17 -9.45
N THR A 150 5.42 -20.89 -9.14
CA THR A 150 6.60 -20.37 -8.41
C THR A 150 6.75 -21.03 -7.04
N ILE A 151 5.62 -21.38 -6.43
CA ILE A 151 5.55 -21.96 -5.08
C ILE A 151 5.36 -23.48 -5.13
N ARG A 152 4.46 -23.97 -6.01
CA ARG A 152 4.16 -25.40 -6.10
C ARG A 152 5.29 -26.23 -6.70
N ASN A 153 6.00 -25.63 -7.69
CA ASN A 153 7.08 -26.31 -8.42
C ASN A 153 8.38 -25.48 -8.42
N PRO A 154 9.08 -25.40 -7.27
CA PRO A 154 10.26 -24.54 -7.12
C PRO A 154 11.51 -25.18 -7.72
N TYR A 155 11.64 -25.20 -9.06
CA TYR A 155 12.74 -25.86 -9.77
C TYR A 155 14.09 -25.11 -9.69
N THR A 156 14.10 -23.79 -9.38
CA THR A 156 15.35 -23.03 -9.21
C THR A 156 15.78 -22.95 -7.75
N ASN A 157 17.08 -22.75 -7.49
CA ASN A 157 17.58 -22.51 -6.14
C ASN A 157 16.92 -21.30 -5.47
N ARG A 158 16.68 -20.22 -6.23
CA ARG A 158 16.03 -19.01 -5.74
C ARG A 158 14.58 -19.30 -5.30
N ARG A 159 13.80 -20.05 -6.09
CA ARG A 159 12.43 -20.43 -5.73
C ARG A 159 12.40 -21.36 -4.51
N ARG A 160 13.32 -22.32 -4.42
CA ARG A 160 13.45 -23.18 -3.22
C ARG A 160 13.77 -22.37 -1.97
N PHE A 161 14.67 -21.39 -2.11
CA PHE A 161 14.99 -20.47 -1.02
C PHE A 161 13.78 -19.63 -0.62
N LEU A 162 13.02 -19.10 -1.59
CA LEU A 162 11.78 -18.36 -1.32
C LEU A 162 10.78 -19.21 -0.56
N VAL A 163 10.48 -20.44 -1.02
CA VAL A 163 9.53 -21.34 -0.35
C VAL A 163 9.93 -21.61 1.09
N LYS A 164 11.24 -21.87 1.33
CA LYS A 164 11.76 -22.01 2.68
C LYS A 164 11.52 -20.76 3.54
N LYS A 165 11.76 -19.56 2.97
CA LYS A 165 11.50 -18.28 3.67
C LYS A 165 10.03 -18.06 3.98
N LEU A 166 9.12 -18.43 3.08
CA LEU A 166 7.68 -18.34 3.31
C LEU A 166 7.25 -19.26 4.46
N GLN A 167 7.80 -20.47 4.54
CA GLN A 167 7.56 -21.40 5.65
C GLN A 167 8.10 -20.86 6.98
N GLU A 168 9.34 -20.34 7.00
CA GLU A 168 9.96 -19.73 8.19
C GLU A 168 9.17 -18.51 8.72
N LEU A 169 8.49 -17.79 7.83
CA LEU A 169 7.69 -16.60 8.15
C LEU A 169 6.20 -16.93 8.37
N GLU A 170 5.83 -18.21 8.35
CA GLU A 170 4.44 -18.68 8.50
C GLU A 170 3.49 -17.94 7.55
N ALA A 171 3.91 -17.78 6.29
CA ALA A 171 3.15 -17.06 5.29
C ALA A 171 1.83 -17.74 4.96
N GLU A 172 0.75 -16.99 4.90
CA GLU A 172 -0.54 -17.48 4.39
C GLU A 172 -0.50 -17.50 2.86
N ILE A 173 -0.80 -18.64 2.25
CA ILE A 173 -0.83 -18.81 0.80
C ILE A 173 -2.19 -19.34 0.37
N LYS A 174 -2.88 -18.58 -0.49
CA LYS A 174 -4.15 -18.97 -1.09
C LYS A 174 -4.00 -19.04 -2.61
N TYR A 175 -4.37 -20.18 -3.19
CA TYR A 175 -4.36 -20.34 -4.64
C TYR A 175 -5.70 -19.94 -5.24
N VAL A 176 -5.67 -19.22 -6.37
CA VAL A 176 -6.86 -18.73 -7.07
C VAL A 176 -6.69 -18.96 -8.57
N GLU A 177 -7.64 -19.71 -9.15
CA GLU A 177 -7.76 -19.90 -10.60
C GLU A 177 -8.52 -18.74 -11.22
N GLY A 178 -8.20 -18.40 -12.48
CA GLY A 178 -8.93 -17.39 -13.24
C GLY A 178 -8.90 -15.97 -12.66
N ALA A 179 -7.94 -15.66 -11.78
CA ALA A 179 -7.85 -14.35 -11.11
C ALA A 179 -7.72 -13.17 -12.09
N PHE A 180 -7.36 -13.41 -13.34
CA PHE A 180 -7.18 -12.42 -14.40
C PHE A 180 -8.12 -12.63 -15.60
N SER A 181 -9.21 -13.40 -15.46
CA SER A 181 -10.18 -13.66 -16.53
C SER A 181 -10.81 -12.37 -17.08
N ASP A 182 -11.01 -11.36 -16.22
CA ASP A 182 -11.60 -10.07 -16.55
C ASP A 182 -10.57 -8.95 -16.78
N SER A 183 -9.26 -9.30 -16.80
CA SER A 183 -8.20 -8.34 -17.04
C SER A 183 -7.99 -8.06 -18.54
N GLU A 184 -7.37 -6.89 -18.87
CA GLU A 184 -6.99 -6.54 -20.26
C GLU A 184 -6.09 -7.61 -20.91
N ARG A 185 -5.33 -8.38 -20.10
CA ARG A 185 -4.55 -9.56 -20.53
C ARG A 185 -5.12 -10.77 -19.81
N ARG A 186 -6.08 -11.43 -20.46
CA ARG A 186 -6.64 -12.69 -19.97
C ARG A 186 -5.55 -13.74 -19.88
N THR A 187 -5.36 -14.31 -18.71
CA THR A 187 -4.49 -15.48 -18.51
C THR A 187 -5.24 -16.46 -17.61
N ASP A 188 -5.31 -17.71 -18.04
CA ASP A 188 -5.87 -18.81 -17.23
C ASP A 188 -4.86 -19.34 -16.19
N VAL A 189 -3.86 -18.52 -15.87
CA VAL A 189 -2.81 -18.88 -14.93
C VAL A 189 -3.35 -18.83 -13.51
N GLU A 190 -3.23 -19.92 -12.79
CA GLU A 190 -3.47 -19.96 -11.36
C GLU A 190 -2.44 -19.10 -10.63
N VAL A 191 -2.90 -18.30 -9.68
CA VAL A 191 -2.04 -17.43 -8.89
C VAL A 191 -2.02 -17.82 -7.42
N ALA A 192 -0.90 -17.55 -6.77
CA ALA A 192 -0.74 -17.62 -5.32
C ALA A 192 -0.89 -16.21 -4.73
N LEU A 193 -1.91 -16.01 -3.91
CA LEU A 193 -2.04 -14.82 -3.06
C LEU A 193 -1.27 -15.09 -1.77
N ILE A 194 -0.25 -14.31 -1.52
CA ILE A 194 0.68 -14.51 -0.41
C ILE A 194 0.54 -13.34 0.56
N ILE A 195 0.34 -13.65 1.84
CA ILE A 195 0.31 -12.69 2.93
C ILE A 195 1.41 -13.07 3.92
N ILE A 196 2.27 -12.13 4.24
CA ILE A 196 3.36 -12.31 5.20
C ILE A 196 3.26 -11.21 6.24
N ASN A 197 3.20 -11.58 7.50
CA ASN A 197 3.30 -10.66 8.64
C ASN A 197 4.70 -10.77 9.23
N ILE A 198 5.49 -9.73 9.07
CA ILE A 198 6.86 -9.66 9.60
C ILE A 198 6.83 -8.88 10.91
N PRO A 199 7.17 -9.51 12.06
CA PRO A 199 7.18 -8.81 13.33
C PRO A 199 8.23 -7.70 13.33
N SER A 200 7.91 -6.58 13.98
CA SER A 200 8.91 -5.53 14.19
C SER A 200 10.05 -6.07 15.02
N PRO A 201 11.32 -5.80 14.64
CA PRO A 201 12.44 -6.17 15.46
C PRO A 201 12.27 -5.57 16.87
N LYS A 202 12.41 -6.38 17.89
CA LYS A 202 12.43 -5.88 19.27
C LYS A 202 13.54 -4.83 19.35
N ARG A 203 13.18 -3.57 19.53
CA ARG A 203 14.15 -2.55 19.90
C ARG A 203 14.57 -2.91 21.32
N GLU A 204 15.71 -3.60 21.44
CA GLU A 204 16.39 -3.65 22.72
C GLU A 204 16.74 -2.19 23.05
N SER A 205 16.08 -1.66 24.06
CA SER A 205 16.38 -0.35 24.58
C SER A 205 17.71 -0.48 25.34
N THR A 206 18.81 -0.42 24.58
CA THR A 206 20.18 -0.58 25.11
C THR A 206 20.46 0.37 26.28
N ILE A 207 19.76 1.49 26.38
CA ILE A 207 19.87 2.45 27.50
C ILE A 207 19.12 1.90 28.73
N PHE A 208 17.87 1.45 28.57
CA PHE A 208 17.07 0.91 29.69
C PHE A 208 17.63 -0.43 30.18
N ASP A 209 18.13 -1.29 29.30
CA ASP A 209 18.77 -2.55 29.69
C ASP A 209 20.12 -2.33 30.38
N ARG A 210 20.89 -1.32 29.99
CA ARG A 210 22.10 -0.89 30.70
C ARG A 210 21.78 -0.32 32.08
N LEU A 211 20.74 0.52 32.18
CA LEU A 211 20.30 1.08 33.47
C LEU A 211 19.77 -0.02 34.40
N ARG A 212 19.00 -0.98 33.87
CA ARG A 212 18.48 -2.12 34.63
C ARG A 212 19.61 -3.01 35.15
N ARG A 213 20.59 -3.38 34.30
CA ARG A 213 21.79 -4.12 34.74
C ARG A 213 22.62 -3.35 35.73
N ALA A 214 22.77 -2.04 35.59
CA ALA A 214 23.45 -1.20 36.56
C ALA A 214 22.71 -1.18 37.92
N ALA A 215 21.39 -1.12 37.94
CA ALA A 215 20.59 -1.18 39.15
C ALA A 215 20.62 -2.56 39.85
N GLU A 216 20.71 -3.66 39.08
CA GLU A 216 20.81 -5.03 39.62
C GLU A 216 22.21 -5.33 40.26
N VAL A 217 23.24 -4.54 39.92
CA VAL A 217 24.60 -4.67 40.50
C VAL A 217 24.74 -3.92 41.83
N ASP A 218 23.87 -2.95 42.13
CA ASP A 218 23.93 -2.10 43.33
C ASP A 218 23.06 -2.62 44.51
N GLU A 219 22.44 -3.82 44.44
CA GLU A 219 21.82 -4.41 45.61
C GLU A 219 22.89 -5.00 46.53
N PRO A 220 23.08 -4.46 47.76
CA PRO A 220 24.02 -5.01 48.71
C PRO A 220 23.55 -6.39 49.18
N THR A 221 24.41 -7.40 49.02
CA THR A 221 24.20 -8.73 49.60
C THR A 221 23.96 -8.60 51.10
N PRO A 222 22.88 -9.19 51.64
CA PRO A 222 22.65 -9.14 53.09
C PRO A 222 23.80 -9.92 53.78
N ASN A 223 24.57 -9.20 54.59
CA ASN A 223 25.60 -9.83 55.45
C ASN A 223 24.90 -10.77 56.40
N ASN A 224 25.12 -12.06 56.27
CA ASN A 224 24.89 -13.05 57.33
C ASN A 224 25.85 -12.75 58.50
N VAL A 225 25.31 -12.16 59.54
CA VAL A 225 25.97 -12.09 60.83
C VAL A 225 25.54 -13.33 61.63
N THR A 226 26.46 -14.24 61.81
CA THR A 226 26.41 -15.29 62.85
C THR A 226 26.70 -14.71 64.22
#